data_16e622c111260a5732964a8e3fec08ad
#
_entry.id   16e622c111260a5732964a8e3fec08ad
#
_cell.length_a   1.000
_cell.length_b   1.000
_cell.length_c   1.000
_cell.angle_alpha   90.00
_cell.angle_beta   90.00
_cell.angle_gamma   90.00
#
_symmetry.space_group_name_H-M   'P 1'
#
loop_
_entity.id
_entity.type
_entity.pdbx_description
1 polymer ?
#
loop_
_entity_poly.entity_id
_entity_poly.type
_entity_poly.pdbx_seq_one_letter_code
_entity_poly.pdbx_strand_id
1 'polypeptide(L)'
;MNEILSITLSFFTFLIFLCAPLNIYKSETFRFRSVHQNGIANLIINLNFLIIISLLPFKLISYLPFYFTALVLISIFNFLKKGEIFKFEKLIFSFFFVLFLIISLDVAVKLNLGWDAKWFWYIKSLFFFQNFNFGYLSQYEFNSFHPHFGSYLWAFFRELSLNKFEYSGRLFYVFLYLSSLLFLIDKFKENKIQNFIIIFLLLLITYNYKIFSGLQEILIFSLLIITTKLIYEYLNYKKNFYLFLIILCMNLILWIKAEGIAYFMIILVGLNFIKNFNFEKRSLLLFSSFILILFKTFIYNYFQISLNDQPYFVEYILKLDLQTIIFKLKNIIIYGTFYSLKNIIFLIVPIIFFINYKILFKDQFNKIIFIIFMLNIGFIVSAYMFREMEIIYSLRTTMDRIIFTSSGLYVFYLINFLKKKNYFRRYIL
;
A
#
# COMPACT_ATOMS: atom_id res chain seq x y z
N MET A 1 22.42 -19.41 -12.73
CA MET A 1 22.92 -18.32 -11.84
C MET A 1 22.31 -18.53 -10.47
N ASN A 2 23.07 -18.37 -9.41
CA ASN A 2 22.59 -18.65 -8.06
C ASN A 2 21.41 -17.71 -7.73
N GLU A 3 20.25 -18.27 -7.34
CA GLU A 3 19.03 -17.49 -7.03
C GLU A 3 19.27 -16.50 -5.89
N ILE A 4 20.08 -16.88 -4.91
CA ILE A 4 20.48 -16.00 -3.82
C ILE A 4 21.17 -14.73 -4.35
N LEU A 5 22.04 -14.87 -5.36
CA LEU A 5 22.70 -13.71 -5.97
C LEU A 5 21.69 -12.80 -6.68
N SER A 6 20.74 -13.39 -7.43
CA SER A 6 19.69 -12.62 -8.11
C SER A 6 18.79 -11.87 -7.12
N ILE A 7 18.37 -12.52 -6.03
CA ILE A 7 17.57 -11.89 -4.97
C ILE A 7 18.36 -10.77 -4.28
N THR A 8 19.64 -11.01 -3.98
CA THR A 8 20.52 -10.02 -3.36
C THR A 8 20.67 -8.78 -4.24
N LEU A 9 20.92 -8.96 -5.54
CA LEU A 9 21.02 -7.84 -6.46
C LEU A 9 19.68 -7.10 -6.64
N SER A 10 18.56 -7.79 -6.66
CA SER A 10 17.24 -7.17 -6.66
C SER A 10 17.04 -6.29 -5.40
N PHE A 11 17.49 -6.74 -4.24
CA PHE A 11 17.43 -5.94 -3.01
C PHE A 11 18.20 -4.62 -3.16
N PHE A 12 19.44 -4.67 -3.62
CA PHE A 12 20.23 -3.46 -3.85
C PHE A 12 19.63 -2.55 -4.91
N THR A 13 19.06 -3.12 -5.97
CA THR A 13 18.30 -2.37 -6.98
C THR A 13 17.13 -1.60 -6.35
N PHE A 14 16.36 -2.25 -5.47
CA PHE A 14 15.22 -1.60 -4.80
C PHE A 14 15.67 -0.52 -3.82
N LEU A 15 16.83 -0.66 -3.18
CA LEU A 15 17.39 0.38 -2.30
C LEU A 15 17.65 1.69 -3.03
N ILE A 16 17.96 1.67 -4.34
CA ILE A 16 18.17 2.87 -5.13
C ILE A 16 16.92 3.76 -5.12
N PHE A 17 15.73 3.15 -5.14
CA PHE A 17 14.45 3.87 -5.04
C PHE A 17 14.23 4.57 -3.69
N LEU A 18 14.93 4.14 -2.65
CA LEU A 18 14.94 4.82 -1.35
C LEU A 18 15.95 5.98 -1.31
N CYS A 19 16.98 5.98 -2.17
CA CYS A 19 18.11 6.91 -2.11
C CYS A 19 17.92 8.17 -2.95
N ALA A 20 17.01 8.17 -3.91
CA ALA A 20 16.74 9.26 -4.85
C ALA A 20 15.23 9.45 -5.02
N PRO A 21 14.72 10.63 -5.43
CA PRO A 21 15.47 11.82 -5.83
C PRO A 21 15.87 12.75 -4.68
N LEU A 22 15.15 12.72 -3.54
CA LEU A 22 15.41 13.63 -2.44
C LEU A 22 16.73 13.26 -1.75
N ASN A 23 17.54 14.29 -1.44
CA ASN A 23 18.72 14.07 -0.64
C ASN A 23 18.31 13.67 0.78
N ILE A 24 18.60 12.42 1.13
CA ILE A 24 18.27 11.85 2.44
C ILE A 24 18.98 12.62 3.59
N TYR A 25 20.07 13.31 3.31
CA TYR A 25 20.97 13.86 4.30
C TYR A 25 20.82 15.37 4.57
N LYS A 26 20.30 16.15 3.64
CA LYS A 26 20.14 17.59 3.81
C LYS A 26 18.75 18.05 3.40
N SER A 27 17.94 18.32 4.38
CA SER A 27 16.93 19.34 4.13
C SER A 27 16.60 20.04 5.44
N GLU A 28 17.13 21.24 5.59
CA GLU A 28 16.66 22.15 6.64
C GLU A 28 15.18 22.50 6.43
N THR A 29 14.73 22.52 5.18
CA THR A 29 13.33 22.72 4.80
C THR A 29 12.46 21.48 5.03
N PHE A 30 13.02 20.27 4.86
CA PHE A 30 12.35 18.99 5.08
C PHE A 30 13.02 18.23 6.21
N ARG A 31 13.01 18.76 7.43
CA ARG A 31 13.57 18.08 8.61
C ARG A 31 12.77 16.82 8.91
N PHE A 32 13.04 15.77 8.13
CA PHE A 32 12.73 14.42 8.56
C PHE A 32 13.64 14.04 9.73
N ARG A 33 13.07 13.44 10.74
CA ARG A 33 13.83 13.05 11.93
C ARG A 33 14.70 11.82 11.71
N SER A 34 14.55 11.11 10.58
CA SER A 34 15.30 9.89 10.30
C SER A 34 15.52 9.62 8.82
N VAL A 35 16.56 8.85 8.55
CA VAL A 35 16.89 8.35 7.21
C VAL A 35 15.77 7.51 6.60
N HIS A 36 15.06 6.73 7.43
CA HIS A 36 13.95 5.88 6.98
C HIS A 36 12.76 6.68 6.45
N GLN A 37 12.43 7.81 7.07
CA GLN A 37 11.34 8.68 6.59
C GLN A 37 11.66 9.26 5.22
N ASN A 38 12.91 9.66 4.99
CA ASN A 38 13.34 10.16 3.69
C ASN A 38 13.31 9.05 2.62
N GLY A 39 13.76 7.85 2.97
CA GLY A 39 13.71 6.69 2.07
C GLY A 39 12.28 6.37 1.63
N ILE A 40 11.33 6.32 2.55
CA ILE A 40 9.92 6.09 2.22
C ILE A 40 9.35 7.24 1.38
N ALA A 41 9.71 8.50 1.66
CA ALA A 41 9.29 9.63 0.82
C ALA A 41 9.82 9.48 -0.62
N ASN A 42 11.09 9.12 -0.79
CA ASN A 42 11.68 8.83 -2.09
C ASN A 42 10.96 7.69 -2.82
N LEU A 43 10.68 6.60 -2.11
CA LEU A 43 9.95 5.46 -2.68
C LEU A 43 8.55 5.88 -3.19
N ILE A 44 7.80 6.62 -2.38
CA ILE A 44 6.47 7.13 -2.77
C ILE A 44 6.56 8.04 -3.99
N ILE A 45 7.52 8.95 -4.04
CA ILE A 45 7.72 9.88 -5.18
C ILE A 45 8.08 9.09 -6.44
N ASN A 46 9.03 8.15 -6.35
CA ASN A 46 9.42 7.31 -7.48
C ASN A 46 8.26 6.47 -8.02
N LEU A 47 7.47 5.86 -7.15
CA LEU A 47 6.31 5.08 -7.57
C LEU A 47 5.25 5.95 -8.27
N ASN A 48 5.00 7.18 -7.79
CA ASN A 48 4.11 8.11 -8.47
C ASN A 48 4.66 8.55 -9.83
N PHE A 49 5.97 8.74 -9.94
CA PHE A 49 6.60 9.03 -11.23
C PHE A 49 6.46 7.85 -12.20
N LEU A 50 6.58 6.62 -11.71
CA LEU A 50 6.34 5.41 -12.51
C LEU A 50 4.87 5.31 -12.98
N ILE A 51 3.88 5.81 -12.24
CA ILE A 51 2.50 5.91 -12.77
C ILE A 51 2.51 6.75 -14.04
N ILE A 52 3.11 7.96 -14.00
CA ILE A 52 3.14 8.85 -15.16
C ILE A 52 3.85 8.19 -16.34
N ILE A 53 5.02 7.57 -16.09
CA ILE A 53 5.77 6.88 -17.14
C ILE A 53 4.96 5.73 -17.74
N SER A 54 4.21 4.98 -16.92
CA SER A 54 3.42 3.83 -17.37
C SER A 54 2.31 4.20 -18.36
N LEU A 55 1.89 5.47 -18.36
CA LEU A 55 0.85 6.01 -19.25
C LEU A 55 1.41 6.53 -20.58
N LEU A 56 2.74 6.67 -20.69
CA LEU A 56 3.37 7.14 -21.92
C LEU A 56 3.34 6.05 -22.99
N PRO A 57 3.33 6.46 -24.30
CA PRO A 57 3.27 5.51 -25.42
C PRO A 57 4.61 4.80 -25.68
N PHE A 58 5.46 4.69 -24.67
CA PHE A 58 6.78 4.07 -24.80
C PHE A 58 6.78 2.63 -24.27
N LYS A 59 7.57 1.80 -24.89
CA LYS A 59 7.85 0.44 -24.41
C LYS A 59 8.67 0.51 -23.13
N LEU A 60 8.39 -0.40 -22.18
CA LEU A 60 9.09 -0.46 -20.90
C LEU A 60 10.61 -0.49 -21.07
N ILE A 61 11.12 -1.33 -21.98
CA ILE A 61 12.55 -1.50 -22.21
C ILE A 61 13.24 -0.22 -22.76
N SER A 62 12.49 0.66 -23.43
CA SER A 62 13.06 1.83 -24.07
C SER A 62 13.49 2.92 -23.09
N TYR A 63 12.78 3.12 -22.00
CA TYR A 63 13.06 4.19 -21.02
C TYR A 63 13.63 3.68 -19.69
N LEU A 64 13.44 2.40 -19.36
CA LEU A 64 13.88 1.81 -18.10
C LEU A 64 15.39 2.03 -17.83
N PRO A 65 16.32 1.80 -18.81
CA PRO A 65 17.74 2.05 -18.59
C PRO A 65 18.03 3.52 -18.25
N PHE A 66 17.39 4.46 -18.95
CA PHE A 66 17.58 5.90 -18.71
C PHE A 66 17.06 6.32 -17.33
N TYR A 67 15.86 5.88 -16.97
CA TYR A 67 15.28 6.19 -15.67
C TYR A 67 16.12 5.60 -14.53
N PHE A 68 16.50 4.33 -14.63
CA PHE A 68 17.32 3.67 -13.62
C PHE A 68 18.72 4.29 -13.49
N THR A 69 19.37 4.59 -14.62
CA THR A 69 20.66 5.28 -14.63
C THR A 69 20.55 6.67 -13.99
N ALA A 70 19.50 7.43 -14.30
CA ALA A 70 19.27 8.72 -13.65
C ALA A 70 19.13 8.60 -12.13
N LEU A 71 18.38 7.62 -11.64
CA LEU A 71 18.25 7.36 -10.20
C LEU A 71 19.60 6.98 -9.56
N VAL A 72 20.39 6.14 -10.23
CA VAL A 72 21.74 5.76 -9.77
C VAL A 72 22.64 6.99 -9.68
N LEU A 73 22.69 7.81 -10.73
CA LEU A 73 23.52 9.03 -10.77
C LEU A 73 23.11 10.02 -9.68
N ILE A 74 21.81 10.26 -9.48
CA ILE A 74 21.30 11.12 -8.41
C ILE A 74 21.68 10.54 -7.04
N SER A 75 21.58 9.23 -6.87
CA SER A 75 21.96 8.56 -5.62
C SER A 75 23.44 8.72 -5.32
N ILE A 76 24.32 8.52 -6.33
CA ILE A 76 25.76 8.73 -6.21
C ILE A 76 26.06 10.20 -5.91
N PHE A 77 25.45 11.15 -6.62
CA PHE A 77 25.60 12.57 -6.37
C PHE A 77 25.21 12.96 -4.95
N ASN A 78 24.07 12.47 -4.48
CA ASN A 78 23.60 12.66 -3.12
C ASN A 78 24.57 12.10 -2.09
N PHE A 79 25.21 10.98 -2.40
CA PHE A 79 26.22 10.33 -1.58
C PHE A 79 27.52 11.15 -1.52
N LEU A 80 28.07 11.54 -2.68
CA LEU A 80 29.34 12.26 -2.77
C LEU A 80 29.29 13.65 -2.12
N LYS A 81 28.16 14.34 -2.25
CA LYS A 81 27.97 15.71 -1.71
C LYS A 81 28.13 15.78 -0.19
N LYS A 82 28.13 14.63 0.53
CA LYS A 82 28.10 14.65 2.00
C LYS A 82 29.15 13.84 2.74
N GLY A 83 29.86 12.96 2.08
CA GLY A 83 30.85 12.10 2.73
C GLY A 83 30.31 11.22 3.88
N GLU A 84 29.02 11.27 4.15
CA GLU A 84 28.38 10.42 5.16
C GLU A 84 27.69 9.27 4.47
N ILE A 85 28.32 8.10 4.54
CA ILE A 85 27.74 6.80 4.17
C ILE A 85 26.45 6.61 4.97
N PHE A 86 25.44 5.98 4.35
CA PHE A 86 24.22 5.49 4.98
C PHE A 86 24.40 5.23 6.48
N LYS A 87 23.95 6.15 7.32
CA LYS A 87 23.74 5.87 8.74
C LYS A 87 22.44 5.06 8.94
N PHE A 88 22.20 4.07 8.07
CA PHE A 88 21.37 2.95 8.50
C PHE A 88 22.09 2.34 9.69
N GLU A 89 21.41 2.24 10.81
CA GLU A 89 21.97 1.43 11.90
C GLU A 89 22.27 0.06 11.28
N LYS A 90 23.56 -0.30 11.20
CA LYS A 90 24.03 -1.53 10.52
C LYS A 90 23.19 -2.76 10.89
N LEU A 91 22.78 -2.83 12.15
CA LEU A 91 21.96 -3.92 12.69
C LEU A 91 20.55 -3.96 12.08
N ILE A 92 19.87 -2.81 11.97
CA ILE A 92 18.52 -2.73 11.36
C ILE A 92 18.59 -3.06 9.86
N PHE A 93 19.62 -2.58 9.19
CA PHE A 93 19.85 -2.88 7.78
C PHE A 93 20.10 -4.37 7.55
N SER A 94 20.98 -4.98 8.34
CA SER A 94 21.27 -6.42 8.25
C SER A 94 20.01 -7.25 8.53
N PHE A 95 19.22 -6.87 9.52
CA PHE A 95 17.97 -7.54 9.83
C PHE A 95 16.95 -7.42 8.69
N PHE A 96 16.81 -6.23 8.11
CA PHE A 96 15.95 -6.02 6.94
C PHE A 96 16.38 -6.87 5.76
N PHE A 97 17.68 -6.91 5.47
CA PHE A 97 18.23 -7.71 4.39
C PHE A 97 17.97 -9.22 4.60
N VAL A 98 18.22 -9.71 5.82
CA VAL A 98 17.97 -11.12 6.17
C VAL A 98 16.49 -11.48 6.03
N LEU A 99 15.59 -10.65 6.54
CA LEU A 99 14.14 -10.87 6.39
C LEU A 99 13.72 -10.86 4.91
N PHE A 100 14.26 -9.90 4.15
CA PHE A 100 13.98 -9.83 2.71
C PHE A 100 14.46 -11.11 2.00
N LEU A 101 15.68 -11.60 2.29
CA LEU A 101 16.21 -12.83 1.72
C LEU A 101 15.32 -14.04 2.06
N ILE A 102 14.96 -14.22 3.33
CA ILE A 102 14.13 -15.36 3.77
C ILE A 102 12.79 -15.37 3.04
N ILE A 103 12.07 -14.24 3.03
CA ILE A 103 10.76 -14.17 2.39
C ILE A 103 10.87 -14.28 0.86
N SER A 104 11.91 -13.68 0.26
CA SER A 104 12.15 -13.75 -1.18
C SER A 104 12.52 -15.16 -1.65
N LEU A 105 13.26 -15.91 -0.85
CA LEU A 105 13.53 -17.32 -1.12
C LEU A 105 12.23 -18.15 -1.06
N ASP A 106 11.35 -17.88 -0.09
CA ASP A 106 10.04 -18.54 -0.02
C ASP A 106 9.18 -18.25 -1.28
N VAL A 107 9.21 -17.01 -1.79
CA VAL A 107 8.57 -16.63 -3.05
C VAL A 107 9.16 -17.36 -4.25
N ALA A 108 10.50 -17.44 -4.33
CA ALA A 108 11.21 -18.07 -5.43
C ALA A 108 11.03 -19.61 -5.46
N VAL A 109 10.97 -20.25 -4.30
CA VAL A 109 10.81 -21.72 -4.19
C VAL A 109 9.37 -22.15 -4.42
N LYS A 110 8.40 -21.46 -3.81
CA LYS A 110 7.00 -21.87 -3.92
C LYS A 110 6.37 -21.62 -5.27
N LEU A 111 6.76 -20.57 -5.96
CA LEU A 111 6.23 -20.11 -7.26
C LEU A 111 4.70 -20.05 -7.35
N ASN A 112 4.01 -20.13 -6.21
CA ASN A 112 2.56 -20.16 -6.15
C ASN A 112 1.97 -18.78 -6.44
N LEU A 113 1.08 -18.74 -7.41
CA LEU A 113 0.26 -17.56 -7.71
C LEU A 113 -1.17 -17.78 -7.20
N GLY A 114 -1.72 -16.76 -6.55
CA GLY A 114 -3.15 -16.73 -6.27
C GLY A 114 -3.95 -16.78 -7.58
N TRP A 115 -5.19 -17.23 -7.54
CA TRP A 115 -6.02 -17.37 -8.75
C TRP A 115 -6.10 -16.05 -9.52
N ASP A 116 -6.52 -14.95 -8.88
CA ASP A 116 -6.57 -13.62 -9.52
C ASP A 116 -5.18 -13.14 -9.97
N ALA A 117 -4.13 -13.47 -9.19
CA ALA A 117 -2.77 -13.11 -9.55
C ALA A 117 -2.33 -13.79 -10.85
N LYS A 118 -2.69 -15.07 -11.03
CA LYS A 118 -2.37 -15.82 -12.25
C LYS A 118 -3.12 -15.30 -13.46
N TRP A 119 -4.44 -15.10 -13.32
CA TRP A 119 -5.31 -14.83 -14.47
C TRP A 119 -5.44 -13.35 -14.82
N PHE A 120 -5.28 -12.43 -13.86
CA PHE A 120 -5.42 -11.00 -14.12
C PHE A 120 -4.09 -10.27 -14.06
N TRP A 121 -3.38 -10.37 -12.94
CA TRP A 121 -2.23 -9.50 -12.68
C TRP A 121 -0.97 -9.96 -13.41
N TYR A 122 -0.70 -11.26 -13.44
CA TYR A 122 0.45 -11.80 -14.14
C TYR A 122 0.32 -11.69 -15.65
N ILE A 123 -0.84 -11.99 -16.23
CA ILE A 123 -1.08 -11.85 -17.66
C ILE A 123 -0.89 -10.39 -18.09
N LYS A 124 -1.45 -9.44 -17.32
CA LYS A 124 -1.23 -8.01 -17.58
C LYS A 124 0.24 -7.60 -17.36
N SER A 125 0.95 -8.21 -16.41
CA SER A 125 2.39 -8.02 -16.24
C SER A 125 3.19 -8.53 -17.44
N LEU A 126 2.83 -9.69 -18.00
CA LEU A 126 3.42 -10.21 -19.22
C LEU A 126 3.21 -9.27 -20.41
N PHE A 127 2.03 -8.69 -20.53
CA PHE A 127 1.73 -7.69 -21.56
C PHE A 127 2.74 -6.53 -21.53
N PHE A 128 3.01 -5.92 -20.39
CA PHE A 128 4.01 -4.87 -20.27
C PHE A 128 5.44 -5.40 -20.45
N PHE A 129 5.74 -6.59 -19.95
CA PHE A 129 7.04 -7.23 -20.12
C PHE A 129 7.36 -7.57 -21.58
N GLN A 130 6.35 -7.89 -22.38
CA GLN A 130 6.45 -8.08 -23.84
C GLN A 130 6.50 -6.76 -24.61
N ASN A 131 6.71 -5.64 -23.91
CA ASN A 131 6.87 -4.31 -24.48
C ASN A 131 5.63 -3.69 -25.14
N PHE A 132 4.42 -4.09 -24.71
CA PHE A 132 3.23 -3.32 -25.02
C PHE A 132 3.10 -2.11 -24.09
N ASN A 133 2.54 -1.02 -24.58
CA ASN A 133 2.29 0.17 -23.78
C ASN A 133 0.82 0.25 -23.33
N PHE A 134 0.52 1.21 -22.45
CA PHE A 134 -0.81 1.39 -21.89
C PHE A 134 -1.92 1.54 -22.95
N GLY A 135 -1.63 2.21 -24.09
CA GLY A 135 -2.61 2.44 -25.15
C GLY A 135 -3.18 1.17 -25.78
N TYR A 136 -2.44 0.08 -25.75
CA TYR A 136 -2.91 -1.21 -26.26
C TYR A 136 -3.79 -2.00 -25.27
N LEU A 137 -3.94 -1.54 -24.02
CA LEU A 137 -4.78 -2.25 -23.03
C LEU A 137 -6.26 -2.33 -23.43
N SER A 138 -6.78 -1.34 -24.16
CA SER A 138 -8.16 -1.36 -24.66
C SER A 138 -8.42 -2.49 -25.66
N GLN A 139 -7.38 -2.89 -26.39
CA GLN A 139 -7.46 -4.00 -27.35
C GLN A 139 -7.28 -5.36 -26.68
N TYR A 140 -6.97 -5.36 -25.39
CA TYR A 140 -6.75 -6.56 -24.59
C TYR A 140 -8.08 -7.04 -24.03
N GLU A 141 -8.63 -8.11 -24.57
CA GLU A 141 -9.97 -8.63 -24.25
C GLU A 141 -10.17 -9.01 -22.77
N PHE A 142 -9.08 -9.29 -22.05
CA PHE A 142 -9.15 -9.89 -20.74
C PHE A 142 -8.91 -8.86 -19.61
N ASN A 143 -10.02 -8.37 -19.00
CA ASN A 143 -9.98 -7.55 -17.78
C ASN A 143 -9.17 -6.24 -17.91
N SER A 144 -9.28 -5.54 -19.05
CA SER A 144 -8.63 -4.25 -19.28
C SER A 144 -9.03 -3.19 -18.22
N PHE A 145 -10.25 -3.27 -17.70
CA PHE A 145 -10.80 -2.35 -16.69
C PHE A 145 -10.09 -2.40 -15.32
N HIS A 146 -9.46 -3.51 -14.96
CA HIS A 146 -8.66 -3.57 -13.73
C HIS A 146 -7.45 -2.63 -13.81
N PRO A 147 -7.19 -1.81 -12.78
CA PRO A 147 -6.05 -0.91 -12.77
C PRO A 147 -4.74 -1.63 -13.09
N HIS A 148 -3.91 -0.98 -13.87
CA HIS A 148 -2.72 -1.61 -14.46
C HIS A 148 -1.46 -1.53 -13.61
N PHE A 149 -1.39 -0.55 -12.69
CA PHE A 149 -0.13 -0.12 -12.10
C PHE A 149 0.58 -1.21 -11.29
N GLY A 150 -0.14 -2.02 -10.52
CA GLY A 150 0.49 -3.13 -9.82
C GLY A 150 1.13 -4.15 -10.76
N SER A 151 0.45 -4.49 -11.86
CA SER A 151 1.00 -5.37 -12.91
C SER A 151 2.18 -4.73 -13.65
N TYR A 152 2.11 -3.43 -13.86
CA TYR A 152 3.21 -2.67 -14.44
C TYR A 152 4.47 -2.68 -13.55
N LEU A 153 4.31 -2.51 -12.23
CA LEU A 153 5.42 -2.64 -11.28
C LEU A 153 6.03 -4.05 -11.32
N TRP A 154 5.20 -5.08 -11.43
CA TRP A 154 5.67 -6.45 -11.58
C TRP A 154 6.55 -6.61 -12.82
N ALA A 155 6.08 -6.13 -13.99
CA ALA A 155 6.86 -6.16 -15.23
C ALA A 155 8.15 -5.33 -15.12
N PHE A 156 8.06 -4.14 -14.56
CA PHE A 156 9.17 -3.20 -14.40
C PHE A 156 10.31 -3.81 -13.57
N PHE A 157 10.02 -4.36 -12.41
CA PHE A 157 11.04 -4.94 -11.55
C PHE A 157 11.51 -6.31 -12.03
N ARG A 158 10.68 -7.03 -12.78
CA ARG A 158 11.12 -8.23 -13.52
C ARG A 158 12.15 -7.88 -14.58
N GLU A 159 11.95 -6.82 -15.36
CA GLU A 159 12.89 -6.38 -16.39
C GLU A 159 14.21 -5.87 -15.79
N LEU A 160 14.18 -5.24 -14.63
CA LEU A 160 15.38 -4.83 -13.88
C LEU A 160 16.16 -5.98 -13.25
N SER A 161 15.53 -7.15 -13.09
CA SER A 161 16.19 -8.30 -12.46
C SER A 161 17.15 -8.99 -13.42
N LEU A 162 18.20 -9.61 -12.88
CA LEU A 162 19.20 -10.31 -13.70
C LEU A 162 18.65 -11.56 -14.38
N ASN A 163 17.83 -12.33 -13.70
CA ASN A 163 17.32 -13.60 -14.20
C ASN A 163 16.01 -13.48 -14.97
N LYS A 164 15.33 -12.35 -14.91
CA LYS A 164 14.03 -12.08 -15.55
C LYS A 164 12.95 -13.15 -15.32
N PHE A 165 13.07 -13.95 -14.26
CA PHE A 165 12.06 -14.92 -13.89
C PHE A 165 10.80 -14.20 -13.37
N GLU A 166 9.67 -14.90 -13.42
CA GLU A 166 8.38 -14.35 -13.01
C GLU A 166 8.43 -13.80 -11.58
N TYR A 167 8.96 -14.58 -10.63
CA TYR A 167 8.98 -14.19 -9.22
C TYR A 167 9.80 -12.92 -8.93
N SER A 168 10.78 -12.59 -9.77
CA SER A 168 11.68 -11.46 -9.55
C SER A 168 10.93 -10.12 -9.47
N GLY A 169 9.87 -9.94 -10.25
CA GLY A 169 9.03 -8.75 -10.16
C GLY A 169 8.23 -8.68 -8.86
N ARG A 170 7.81 -9.85 -8.31
CA ARG A 170 7.09 -9.92 -7.04
C ARG A 170 7.96 -9.63 -5.82
N LEU A 171 9.28 -9.73 -5.94
CA LEU A 171 10.20 -9.38 -4.86
C LEU A 171 10.04 -7.92 -4.43
N PHE A 172 9.62 -7.04 -5.35
CA PHE A 172 9.32 -5.66 -4.99
C PHE A 172 8.12 -5.54 -4.04
N TYR A 173 7.12 -6.42 -4.14
CA TYR A 173 5.99 -6.45 -3.23
C TYR A 173 6.45 -6.78 -1.80
N VAL A 174 7.37 -7.76 -1.67
CA VAL A 174 8.01 -8.10 -0.40
C VAL A 174 8.82 -6.91 0.14
N PHE A 175 9.58 -6.24 -0.72
CA PHE A 175 10.37 -5.09 -0.35
C PHE A 175 9.50 -3.92 0.16
N LEU A 176 8.40 -3.60 -0.54
CA LEU A 176 7.48 -2.55 -0.11
C LEU A 176 6.80 -2.91 1.23
N TYR A 177 6.38 -4.16 1.40
CA TYR A 177 5.81 -4.65 2.63
C TYR A 177 6.77 -4.50 3.81
N LEU A 178 7.98 -5.02 3.70
CA LEU A 178 9.00 -4.90 4.75
C LEU A 178 9.38 -3.43 5.01
N SER A 179 9.49 -2.62 3.97
CA SER A 179 9.76 -1.17 4.09
C SER A 179 8.66 -0.47 4.87
N SER A 180 7.39 -0.85 4.66
CA SER A 180 6.25 -0.29 5.41
C SER A 180 6.32 -0.63 6.90
N LEU A 181 6.71 -1.87 7.25
CA LEU A 181 6.90 -2.29 8.64
C LEU A 181 8.09 -1.58 9.31
N LEU A 182 9.21 -1.46 8.59
CA LEU A 182 10.37 -0.70 9.08
C LEU A 182 10.05 0.76 9.30
N PHE A 183 9.25 1.38 8.44
CA PHE A 183 8.81 2.74 8.60
C PHE A 183 8.08 2.96 9.93
N LEU A 184 7.37 1.96 10.44
CA LEU A 184 6.68 2.04 11.73
C LEU A 184 7.64 2.22 12.92
N ILE A 185 8.85 1.66 12.85
CA ILE A 185 9.79 1.61 13.98
C ILE A 185 10.51 2.93 14.19
N ASP A 186 10.58 3.77 13.22
CA ASP A 186 11.35 5.00 13.23
C ASP A 186 11.08 5.92 14.45
N LYS A 187 9.98 5.71 15.12
CA LYS A 187 9.60 6.39 16.35
C LYS A 187 10.21 5.77 17.62
N PHE A 188 10.85 4.59 17.53
CA PHE A 188 11.24 3.73 18.65
C PHE A 188 12.75 3.80 18.92
N LYS A 189 13.34 5.00 19.02
CA LYS A 189 14.77 5.22 19.18
C LYS A 189 15.39 4.61 20.43
N GLU A 190 14.60 4.30 21.45
CA GLU A 190 15.14 4.08 22.80
C GLU A 190 15.65 2.65 23.07
N ASN A 191 15.19 1.63 22.31
CA ASN A 191 15.66 0.26 22.52
C ASN A 191 15.65 -0.56 21.23
N LYS A 192 16.84 -0.95 20.75
CA LYS A 192 17.01 -1.72 19.50
C LYS A 192 16.31 -3.08 19.57
N ILE A 193 16.42 -3.76 20.69
CA ILE A 193 15.83 -5.09 20.90
C ILE A 193 14.31 -5.01 20.82
N GLN A 194 13.67 -4.01 21.43
CA GLN A 194 12.23 -3.81 21.33
C GLN A 194 11.77 -3.60 19.89
N ASN A 195 12.56 -2.87 19.10
CA ASN A 195 12.25 -2.65 17.68
C ASN A 195 12.23 -3.96 16.89
N PHE A 196 13.20 -4.85 17.12
CA PHE A 196 13.24 -6.17 16.48
C PHE A 196 12.05 -7.03 16.90
N ILE A 197 11.75 -7.06 18.20
CA ILE A 197 10.59 -7.81 18.71
C ILE A 197 9.30 -7.31 18.07
N ILE A 198 9.12 -5.98 17.95
CA ILE A 198 7.92 -5.39 17.32
C ILE A 198 7.83 -5.79 15.85
N ILE A 199 8.92 -5.70 15.06
CA ILE A 199 8.89 -6.13 13.66
C ILE A 199 8.53 -7.61 13.57
N PHE A 200 9.19 -8.45 14.37
CA PHE A 200 8.98 -9.88 14.35
C PHE A 200 7.53 -10.22 14.69
N LEU A 201 6.95 -9.61 15.72
CA LEU A 201 5.54 -9.79 16.08
C LEU A 201 4.61 -9.32 14.97
N LEU A 202 4.90 -8.16 14.34
CA LEU A 202 4.11 -7.68 13.22
C LEU A 202 4.17 -8.64 12.03
N LEU A 203 5.36 -9.17 11.73
CA LEU A 203 5.52 -10.20 10.71
C LEU A 203 4.68 -11.43 11.03
N LEU A 204 4.75 -11.96 12.24
CA LEU A 204 3.95 -13.13 12.65
C LEU A 204 2.44 -12.90 12.48
N ILE A 205 1.96 -11.69 12.83
CA ILE A 205 0.53 -11.35 12.75
C ILE A 205 0.07 -11.09 11.31
N THR A 206 0.93 -10.50 10.48
CA THR A 206 0.54 -10.05 9.13
C THR A 206 0.99 -10.99 8.03
N TYR A 207 1.94 -11.92 8.31
CA TYR A 207 2.45 -12.84 7.31
C TYR A 207 1.40 -13.87 6.90
N ASN A 208 1.06 -13.87 5.62
CA ASN A 208 0.16 -14.85 5.04
C ASN A 208 0.44 -15.03 3.54
N TYR A 209 -0.25 -15.97 2.89
CA TYR A 209 -0.04 -16.30 1.48
C TYR A 209 -0.18 -15.09 0.52
N LYS A 210 -0.91 -14.04 0.92
CA LYS A 210 -1.12 -12.84 0.08
C LYS A 210 0.18 -12.06 -0.17
N ILE A 211 1.19 -12.22 0.70
CA ILE A 211 2.48 -11.54 0.56
C ILE A 211 3.27 -12.10 -0.63
N PHE A 212 3.18 -13.40 -0.88
CA PHE A 212 4.00 -14.08 -1.88
C PHE A 212 3.21 -14.60 -3.10
N SER A 213 1.89 -14.56 -3.07
CA SER A 213 1.05 -15.12 -4.14
C SER A 213 0.80 -14.20 -5.33
N GLY A 214 1.47 -13.04 -5.41
CA GLY A 214 1.31 -12.07 -6.50
C GLY A 214 0.02 -11.26 -6.46
N LEU A 215 -0.75 -11.35 -5.37
CA LEU A 215 -1.94 -10.55 -5.15
C LEU A 215 -1.58 -9.09 -4.86
N GLN A 216 -2.30 -8.15 -5.45
CA GLN A 216 -2.01 -6.70 -5.30
C GLN A 216 -2.48 -6.12 -3.97
N GLU A 217 -3.24 -6.87 -3.20
CA GLU A 217 -3.67 -6.54 -1.83
C GLU A 217 -2.50 -6.16 -0.92
N ILE A 218 -1.35 -6.81 -1.09
CA ILE A 218 -0.16 -6.51 -0.29
C ILE A 218 0.42 -5.12 -0.56
N LEU A 219 0.33 -4.63 -1.81
CA LEU A 219 0.76 -3.27 -2.16
C LEU A 219 -0.12 -2.25 -1.46
N ILE A 220 -1.46 -2.42 -1.55
CA ILE A 220 -2.41 -1.51 -0.90
C ILE A 220 -2.24 -1.58 0.63
N PHE A 221 -2.17 -2.78 1.21
CA PHE A 221 -1.92 -2.97 2.63
C PHE A 221 -0.70 -2.19 3.12
N SER A 222 0.42 -2.30 2.39
CA SER A 222 1.66 -1.61 2.72
C SER A 222 1.52 -0.09 2.63
N LEU A 223 0.86 0.41 1.59
CA LEU A 223 0.59 1.84 1.42
C LEU A 223 -0.37 2.38 2.49
N LEU A 224 -1.36 1.60 2.92
CA LEU A 224 -2.27 1.99 4.01
C LEU A 224 -1.53 2.10 5.34
N ILE A 225 -0.58 1.20 5.63
CA ILE A 225 0.31 1.32 6.80
C ILE A 225 1.09 2.64 6.76
N ILE A 226 1.72 2.93 5.63
CA ILE A 226 2.50 4.16 5.44
C ILE A 226 1.60 5.38 5.60
N THR A 227 0.45 5.39 4.95
CA THR A 227 -0.52 6.50 4.98
C THR A 227 -0.98 6.81 6.40
N THR A 228 -1.34 5.79 7.17
CA THR A 228 -1.82 5.96 8.56
C THR A 228 -0.73 6.56 9.45
N LYS A 229 0.52 6.15 9.29
CA LYS A 229 1.64 6.77 10.01
C LYS A 229 1.87 8.21 9.55
N LEU A 230 1.80 8.50 8.26
CA LEU A 230 1.94 9.87 7.74
C LEU A 230 0.83 10.80 8.27
N ILE A 231 -0.40 10.32 8.39
CA ILE A 231 -1.50 11.06 9.04
C ILE A 231 -1.12 11.42 10.48
N TYR A 232 -0.60 10.45 11.24
CA TYR A 232 -0.15 10.70 12.60
C TYR A 232 0.99 11.73 12.67
N GLU A 233 1.98 11.63 11.78
CA GLU A 233 3.10 12.57 11.71
C GLU A 233 2.60 13.97 11.30
N TYR A 234 1.65 14.06 10.38
CA TYR A 234 1.02 15.33 10.02
C TYR A 234 0.32 16.00 11.22
N LEU A 235 -0.44 15.23 11.99
CA LEU A 235 -1.15 15.76 13.16
C LEU A 235 -0.21 16.29 14.24
N ASN A 236 0.96 15.64 14.41
CA ASN A 236 1.94 16.04 15.42
C ASN A 236 2.82 17.23 14.97
N TYR A 237 3.22 17.26 13.69
CA TYR A 237 4.20 18.24 13.20
C TYR A 237 3.59 19.32 12.30
N LYS A 238 2.38 19.14 11.81
CA LYS A 238 1.62 20.07 10.93
C LYS A 238 2.37 20.53 9.68
N LYS A 239 3.35 19.75 9.20
CA LYS A 239 4.13 20.06 8.00
C LYS A 239 3.36 19.66 6.74
N ASN A 240 3.22 20.57 5.79
CA ASN A 240 2.51 20.35 4.52
C ASN A 240 3.12 19.19 3.71
N PHE A 241 4.41 18.92 3.88
CA PHE A 241 5.06 17.80 3.20
C PHE A 241 4.46 16.42 3.55
N TYR A 242 4.07 16.19 4.81
CA TYR A 242 3.36 14.96 5.16
C TYR A 242 2.01 14.85 4.45
N LEU A 243 1.28 15.97 4.33
CA LEU A 243 0.03 16.00 3.59
C LEU A 243 0.25 15.70 2.10
N PHE A 244 1.30 16.25 1.50
CA PHE A 244 1.69 15.93 0.13
C PHE A 244 1.98 14.43 -0.04
N LEU A 245 2.75 13.81 0.85
CA LEU A 245 3.02 12.37 0.79
C LEU A 245 1.76 11.52 0.98
N ILE A 246 0.82 11.96 1.82
CA ILE A 246 -0.48 11.28 1.98
C ILE A 246 -1.25 11.30 0.65
N ILE A 247 -1.31 12.45 -0.03
CA ILE A 247 -1.97 12.58 -1.35
C ILE A 247 -1.30 11.66 -2.37
N LEU A 248 0.03 11.59 -2.38
CA LEU A 248 0.77 10.68 -3.27
C LEU A 248 0.50 9.20 -2.95
N CYS A 249 0.40 8.82 -1.66
CA CYS A 249 0.00 7.46 -1.29
C CYS A 249 -1.44 7.14 -1.74
N MET A 250 -2.36 8.09 -1.57
CA MET A 250 -3.74 7.94 -2.05
C MET A 250 -3.77 7.75 -3.57
N ASN A 251 -2.95 8.50 -4.33
CA ASN A 251 -2.82 8.32 -5.77
C ASN A 251 -2.33 6.90 -6.12
N LEU A 252 -1.27 6.41 -5.45
CA LEU A 252 -0.79 5.04 -5.68
C LEU A 252 -1.89 4.00 -5.44
N ILE A 253 -2.62 4.11 -4.33
CA ILE A 253 -3.72 3.21 -3.99
C ILE A 253 -4.80 3.22 -5.10
N LEU A 254 -5.11 4.40 -5.63
CA LEU A 254 -6.09 4.59 -6.71
C LEU A 254 -5.70 3.84 -8.00
N TRP A 255 -4.40 3.75 -8.34
CA TRP A 255 -3.90 3.13 -9.57
C TRP A 255 -3.55 1.65 -9.45
N ILE A 256 -3.51 1.08 -8.24
CA ILE A 256 -3.13 -0.34 -8.03
C ILE A 256 -4.31 -1.28 -8.28
N LYS A 257 -5.49 -0.99 -7.72
CA LYS A 257 -6.65 -1.88 -7.77
C LYS A 257 -7.98 -1.12 -7.78
N ALA A 258 -9.05 -1.75 -8.25
CA ALA A 258 -10.37 -1.09 -8.32
C ALA A 258 -10.87 -0.63 -6.94
N GLU A 259 -10.74 -1.47 -5.91
CA GLU A 259 -11.09 -1.14 -4.53
C GLU A 259 -10.24 0.01 -3.95
N GLY A 260 -9.15 0.38 -4.62
CA GLY A 260 -8.33 1.52 -4.25
C GLY A 260 -9.10 2.84 -4.19
N ILE A 261 -10.15 3.01 -5.00
CA ILE A 261 -10.99 4.21 -4.95
C ILE A 261 -11.72 4.32 -3.62
N ALA A 262 -12.17 3.20 -3.05
CA ALA A 262 -12.85 3.19 -1.76
C ALA A 262 -11.89 3.59 -0.63
N TYR A 263 -10.69 3.01 -0.59
CA TYR A 263 -9.67 3.39 0.40
C TYR A 263 -9.24 4.84 0.24
N PHE A 264 -9.12 5.33 -1.01
CA PHE A 264 -8.87 6.73 -1.30
C PHE A 264 -9.94 7.63 -0.67
N MET A 265 -11.23 7.32 -0.88
CA MET A 265 -12.36 8.09 -0.33
C MET A 265 -12.43 8.00 1.20
N ILE A 266 -12.20 6.83 1.78
CA ILE A 266 -12.18 6.63 3.25
C ILE A 266 -11.12 7.52 3.88
N ILE A 267 -9.90 7.56 3.32
CA ILE A 267 -8.81 8.40 3.82
C ILE A 267 -9.16 9.87 3.64
N LEU A 268 -9.65 10.26 2.46
CA LEU A 268 -10.04 11.64 2.16
C LEU A 268 -11.08 12.17 3.15
N VAL A 269 -12.14 11.39 3.39
CA VAL A 269 -13.17 11.76 4.37
C VAL A 269 -12.58 11.83 5.77
N GLY A 270 -11.77 10.84 6.19
CA GLY A 270 -11.10 10.85 7.48
C GLY A 270 -10.24 12.10 7.71
N LEU A 271 -9.50 12.54 6.69
CA LEU A 271 -8.67 13.76 6.75
C LEU A 271 -9.49 15.04 6.91
N ASN A 272 -10.70 15.11 6.33
CA ASN A 272 -11.57 16.27 6.47
C ASN A 272 -12.06 16.52 7.90
N PHE A 273 -11.97 15.51 8.78
CA PHE A 273 -12.28 15.67 10.22
C PHE A 273 -11.11 16.23 11.04
N ILE A 274 -10.00 16.63 10.43
CA ILE A 274 -8.90 17.30 11.14
C ILE A 274 -9.37 18.69 11.58
N LYS A 275 -9.42 18.91 12.90
CA LYS A 275 -9.94 20.17 13.49
C LYS A 275 -9.19 21.44 13.02
N ASN A 276 -7.89 21.32 12.84
CA ASN A 276 -7.01 22.46 12.55
C ASN A 276 -6.75 22.65 11.05
N PHE A 277 -7.55 22.05 10.19
CA PHE A 277 -7.51 22.40 8.77
C PHE A 277 -8.20 23.75 8.59
N ASN A 278 -7.42 24.77 8.18
CA ASN A 278 -7.99 25.98 7.63
C ASN A 278 -8.66 25.67 6.26
N PHE A 279 -9.50 26.58 5.83
CA PHE A 279 -10.25 26.44 4.57
C PHE A 279 -9.33 26.14 3.39
N GLU A 280 -8.18 26.82 3.28
CA GLU A 280 -7.20 26.64 2.20
C GLU A 280 -6.66 25.19 2.13
N LYS A 281 -6.31 24.58 3.26
CA LYS A 281 -5.81 23.20 3.27
C LYS A 281 -6.88 22.18 2.94
N ARG A 282 -8.13 22.43 3.35
CA ARG A 282 -9.27 21.59 2.93
C ARG A 282 -9.52 21.69 1.45
N SER A 283 -9.55 22.92 0.92
CA SER A 283 -9.74 23.16 -0.50
C SER A 283 -8.63 22.51 -1.32
N LEU A 284 -7.36 22.66 -0.91
CA LEU A 284 -6.22 22.03 -1.56
C LEU A 284 -6.35 20.51 -1.58
N LEU A 285 -6.70 19.89 -0.43
CA LEU A 285 -6.87 18.44 -0.32
C LEU A 285 -8.01 17.96 -1.23
N LEU A 286 -9.17 18.61 -1.18
CA LEU A 286 -10.33 18.23 -1.99
C LEU A 286 -10.05 18.43 -3.47
N PHE A 287 -9.47 19.57 -3.86
CA PHE A 287 -9.15 19.88 -5.23
C PHE A 287 -8.10 18.95 -5.82
N SER A 288 -7.00 18.70 -5.10
CA SER A 288 -6.00 17.74 -5.56
C SER A 288 -6.57 16.32 -5.69
N SER A 289 -7.41 15.90 -4.74
CA SER A 289 -8.06 14.58 -4.78
C SER A 289 -9.02 14.46 -5.96
N PHE A 290 -9.79 15.52 -6.25
CA PHE A 290 -10.69 15.58 -7.39
C PHE A 290 -9.91 15.50 -8.72
N ILE A 291 -8.81 16.26 -8.85
CA ILE A 291 -7.94 16.21 -10.03
C ILE A 291 -7.40 14.79 -10.26
N LEU A 292 -6.94 14.10 -9.21
CA LEU A 292 -6.42 12.74 -9.35
C LEU A 292 -7.47 11.75 -9.88
N ILE A 293 -8.69 11.84 -9.37
CA ILE A 293 -9.80 10.99 -9.84
C ILE A 293 -10.16 11.35 -11.28
N LEU A 294 -10.30 12.65 -11.59
CA LEU A 294 -10.60 13.10 -12.94
C LEU A 294 -9.49 12.69 -13.92
N PHE A 295 -8.23 12.84 -13.54
CA PHE A 295 -7.10 12.43 -14.38
C PHE A 295 -7.18 10.95 -14.72
N LYS A 296 -7.41 10.09 -13.72
CA LYS A 296 -7.59 8.66 -13.97
C LYS A 296 -8.76 8.38 -14.90
N THR A 297 -9.91 8.97 -14.63
CA THR A 297 -11.13 8.80 -15.46
C THR A 297 -10.89 9.28 -16.89
N PHE A 298 -10.25 10.46 -17.04
CA PHE A 298 -9.91 10.99 -18.35
C PHE A 298 -8.99 10.04 -19.13
N ILE A 299 -7.93 9.52 -18.52
CA ILE A 299 -6.98 8.61 -19.16
C ILE A 299 -7.70 7.32 -19.62
N TYR A 300 -8.54 6.72 -18.76
CA TYR A 300 -9.27 5.52 -19.11
C TYR A 300 -10.25 5.76 -20.27
N ASN A 301 -10.98 6.89 -20.25
CA ASN A 301 -11.88 7.25 -21.34
C ASN A 301 -11.12 7.55 -22.63
N TYR A 302 -10.00 8.27 -22.57
CA TYR A 302 -9.16 8.58 -23.73
C TYR A 302 -8.67 7.32 -24.45
N PHE A 303 -8.26 6.30 -23.68
CA PHE A 303 -7.83 5.02 -24.23
C PHE A 303 -8.98 4.01 -24.41
N GLN A 304 -10.22 4.43 -24.25
CA GLN A 304 -11.42 3.57 -24.41
C GLN A 304 -11.41 2.33 -23.52
N ILE A 305 -10.80 2.43 -22.33
CA ILE A 305 -10.78 1.36 -21.33
C ILE A 305 -12.02 1.51 -20.44
N SER A 306 -12.86 0.47 -20.34
CA SER A 306 -14.01 0.49 -19.43
C SER A 306 -13.54 0.68 -17.98
N LEU A 307 -14.28 1.48 -17.22
CA LEU A 307 -14.05 1.69 -15.78
C LEU A 307 -14.79 0.67 -14.91
N ASN A 308 -15.78 0.00 -15.48
CA ASN A 308 -16.68 -0.92 -14.76
C ASN A 308 -16.72 -2.28 -15.41
N ASP A 309 -16.69 -3.34 -14.57
CA ASP A 309 -16.99 -4.73 -14.95
C ASP A 309 -18.49 -5.04 -14.93
N GLN A 310 -19.31 -4.15 -14.41
CA GLN A 310 -20.76 -4.35 -14.28
C GLN A 310 -21.52 -3.14 -14.82
N PRO A 311 -21.85 -3.12 -16.13
CA PRO A 311 -22.55 -1.99 -16.73
C PRO A 311 -23.95 -1.76 -16.14
N TYR A 312 -24.56 -2.78 -15.53
CA TYR A 312 -25.93 -2.75 -14.99
C TYR A 312 -26.01 -2.54 -13.47
N PHE A 313 -24.96 -2.04 -12.86
CA PHE A 313 -24.86 -1.85 -11.40
C PHE A 313 -26.03 -1.04 -10.81
N VAL A 314 -26.41 0.07 -11.46
CA VAL A 314 -27.52 0.92 -11.00
C VAL A 314 -28.86 0.19 -11.12
N GLU A 315 -29.10 -0.49 -12.24
CA GLU A 315 -30.31 -1.27 -12.45
C GLU A 315 -30.45 -2.41 -11.44
N TYR A 316 -29.34 -3.06 -11.10
CA TYR A 316 -29.31 -4.09 -10.08
C TYR A 316 -29.71 -3.55 -8.71
N ILE A 317 -29.18 -2.39 -8.30
CA ILE A 317 -29.53 -1.76 -7.02
C ILE A 317 -31.03 -1.45 -6.96
N LEU A 318 -31.61 -0.94 -8.04
CA LEU A 318 -33.03 -0.59 -8.11
C LEU A 318 -33.96 -1.82 -8.06
N LYS A 319 -33.46 -3.01 -8.43
CA LYS A 319 -34.22 -4.27 -8.41
C LYS A 319 -34.09 -5.06 -7.11
N LEU A 320 -33.27 -4.58 -6.12
CA LEU A 320 -33.11 -5.27 -4.84
C LEU A 320 -34.39 -5.24 -4.02
N ASP A 321 -34.98 -6.41 -3.77
CA ASP A 321 -36.08 -6.57 -2.86
C ASP A 321 -35.63 -6.68 -1.38
N LEU A 322 -36.57 -6.52 -0.46
CA LEU A 322 -36.27 -6.53 0.99
C LEU A 322 -35.74 -7.90 1.46
N GLN A 323 -36.24 -9.00 0.88
CA GLN A 323 -35.80 -10.35 1.25
C GLN A 323 -34.37 -10.59 0.84
N THR A 324 -33.99 -10.20 -0.37
CA THR A 324 -32.61 -10.25 -0.87
C THR A 324 -31.66 -9.37 -0.01
N ILE A 325 -32.08 -8.17 0.36
CA ILE A 325 -31.31 -7.27 1.24
C ILE A 325 -31.04 -7.94 2.59
N ILE A 326 -32.08 -8.49 3.25
CA ILE A 326 -31.94 -9.16 4.54
C ILE A 326 -31.04 -10.39 4.42
N PHE A 327 -31.23 -11.21 3.37
CA PHE A 327 -30.41 -12.39 3.12
C PHE A 327 -28.92 -12.01 2.94
N LYS A 328 -28.63 -10.99 2.13
CA LYS A 328 -27.27 -10.51 1.92
C LYS A 328 -26.65 -9.96 3.21
N LEU A 329 -27.36 -9.10 3.95
CA LEU A 329 -26.89 -8.56 5.23
C LEU A 329 -26.55 -9.66 6.24
N LYS A 330 -27.42 -10.66 6.40
CA LYS A 330 -27.18 -11.81 7.27
C LYS A 330 -25.85 -12.50 6.91
N ASN A 331 -25.65 -12.80 5.63
CA ASN A 331 -24.42 -13.47 5.18
C ASN A 331 -23.19 -12.58 5.34
N ILE A 332 -23.27 -11.27 5.03
CA ILE A 332 -22.18 -10.33 5.23
C ILE A 332 -21.75 -10.29 6.70
N ILE A 333 -22.70 -10.25 7.63
CA ILE A 333 -22.41 -10.26 9.07
C ILE A 333 -21.73 -11.57 9.48
N ILE A 334 -22.26 -12.72 9.07
CA ILE A 334 -21.70 -14.03 9.41
C ILE A 334 -20.25 -14.17 8.90
N TYR A 335 -20.04 -13.97 7.60
CA TYR A 335 -18.72 -14.11 6.99
C TYR A 335 -17.77 -12.98 7.42
N GLY A 336 -18.28 -11.74 7.57
CA GLY A 336 -17.50 -10.62 8.07
C GLY A 336 -16.98 -10.87 9.48
N THR A 337 -17.82 -11.39 10.38
CA THR A 337 -17.39 -11.79 11.73
C THR A 337 -16.37 -12.92 11.66
N PHE A 338 -16.63 -13.98 10.88
CA PHE A 338 -15.72 -15.12 10.75
C PHE A 338 -14.31 -14.70 10.26
N TYR A 339 -14.22 -13.89 9.22
CA TYR A 339 -12.92 -13.44 8.70
C TYR A 339 -12.27 -12.36 9.57
N SER A 340 -13.06 -11.56 10.29
CA SER A 340 -12.52 -10.62 11.28
C SER A 340 -11.89 -11.35 12.46
N LEU A 341 -12.46 -12.46 12.92
CA LEU A 341 -11.86 -13.33 13.95
C LEU A 341 -10.53 -13.94 13.50
N LYS A 342 -10.36 -14.19 12.20
CA LYS A 342 -9.09 -14.69 11.64
C LYS A 342 -8.02 -13.58 11.48
N ASN A 343 -8.41 -12.32 11.48
CA ASN A 343 -7.49 -11.18 11.36
C ASN A 343 -7.36 -10.46 12.69
N ILE A 344 -6.33 -10.81 13.46
CA ILE A 344 -6.08 -10.28 14.81
C ILE A 344 -6.08 -8.75 14.83
N ILE A 345 -5.53 -8.08 13.81
CA ILE A 345 -5.49 -6.62 13.74
C ILE A 345 -6.89 -6.05 13.65
N PHE A 346 -7.69 -6.57 12.73
CA PHE A 346 -9.07 -6.11 12.52
C PHE A 346 -9.96 -6.40 13.73
N LEU A 347 -9.74 -7.52 14.41
CA LEU A 347 -10.47 -7.91 15.62
C LEU A 347 -10.18 -7.01 16.82
N ILE A 348 -8.91 -6.64 17.05
CA ILE A 348 -8.50 -5.89 18.25
C ILE A 348 -8.94 -4.42 18.17
N VAL A 349 -9.08 -3.84 16.97
CA VAL A 349 -9.42 -2.41 16.80
C VAL A 349 -10.72 -2.00 17.51
N PRO A 350 -11.88 -2.66 17.28
CA PRO A 350 -13.11 -2.31 18.00
C PRO A 350 -12.99 -2.52 19.51
N ILE A 351 -12.22 -3.51 19.97
CA ILE A 351 -11.96 -3.72 21.39
C ILE A 351 -11.22 -2.52 21.98
N ILE A 352 -10.20 -2.02 21.28
CA ILE A 352 -9.47 -0.80 21.71
C ILE A 352 -10.41 0.41 21.75
N PHE A 353 -11.28 0.58 20.78
CA PHE A 353 -12.26 1.68 20.80
C PHE A 353 -13.20 1.57 22.00
N PHE A 354 -13.68 0.38 22.31
CA PHE A 354 -14.53 0.15 23.46
C PHE A 354 -13.81 0.47 24.77
N ILE A 355 -12.59 -0.05 24.97
CA ILE A 355 -11.79 0.20 26.18
C ILE A 355 -11.47 1.69 26.36
N ASN A 356 -11.27 2.42 25.26
CA ASN A 356 -10.86 3.84 25.29
C ASN A 356 -11.97 4.81 24.91
N TYR A 357 -13.22 4.43 24.98
CA TYR A 357 -14.34 5.28 24.51
C TYR A 357 -14.33 6.70 25.09
N LYS A 358 -13.93 6.88 26.36
CA LYS A 358 -13.82 8.19 27.03
C LYS A 358 -12.73 9.10 26.43
N ILE A 359 -11.67 8.51 25.87
CA ILE A 359 -10.51 9.22 25.33
C ILE A 359 -10.59 9.29 23.78
N LEU A 360 -11.44 8.48 23.18
CA LEU A 360 -11.54 8.32 21.73
C LEU A 360 -11.70 9.66 21.00
N PHE A 361 -12.59 10.51 21.49
CA PHE A 361 -12.89 11.81 20.87
C PHE A 361 -12.01 12.97 21.37
N LYS A 362 -11.20 12.75 22.42
CA LYS A 362 -10.26 13.76 22.93
C LYS A 362 -8.97 13.80 22.10
N ASP A 363 -8.46 12.64 21.69
CA ASP A 363 -7.28 12.53 20.84
C ASP A 363 -7.71 12.57 19.37
N GLN A 364 -7.21 13.53 18.61
CA GLN A 364 -7.60 13.74 17.22
C GLN A 364 -7.24 12.55 16.31
N PHE A 365 -6.09 11.91 16.53
CA PHE A 365 -5.71 10.73 15.77
C PHE A 365 -6.68 9.57 16.01
N ASN A 366 -7.02 9.29 17.25
CA ASN A 366 -7.99 8.24 17.59
C ASN A 366 -9.35 8.50 16.93
N LYS A 367 -9.83 9.78 16.95
CA LYS A 367 -11.07 10.17 16.29
C LYS A 367 -11.04 9.88 14.78
N ILE A 368 -9.96 10.24 14.11
CA ILE A 368 -9.81 10.02 12.66
C ILE A 368 -9.81 8.52 12.34
N ILE A 369 -9.05 7.72 13.11
CA ILE A 369 -9.02 6.26 12.91
C ILE A 369 -10.38 5.62 13.18
N PHE A 370 -11.13 6.10 14.15
CA PHE A 370 -12.49 5.64 14.38
C PHE A 370 -13.42 5.93 13.20
N ILE A 371 -13.35 7.13 12.64
CA ILE A 371 -14.14 7.52 11.46
C ILE A 371 -13.74 6.63 10.26
N ILE A 372 -12.44 6.46 10.03
CA ILE A 372 -11.90 5.58 8.99
C ILE A 372 -12.42 4.14 9.18
N PHE A 373 -12.48 3.65 10.42
CA PHE A 373 -12.97 2.31 10.72
C PHE A 373 -14.47 2.17 10.40
N MET A 374 -15.29 3.14 10.79
CA MET A 374 -16.72 3.12 10.48
C MET A 374 -16.99 3.18 8.98
N LEU A 375 -16.28 4.05 8.26
CA LEU A 375 -16.37 4.14 6.80
C LEU A 375 -15.89 2.86 6.11
N ASN A 376 -14.86 2.21 6.64
CA ASN A 376 -14.34 0.96 6.10
C ASN A 376 -15.34 -0.19 6.28
N ILE A 377 -16.02 -0.27 7.43
CA ILE A 377 -17.13 -1.23 7.61
C ILE A 377 -18.25 -0.93 6.61
N GLY A 378 -18.63 0.35 6.46
CA GLY A 378 -19.62 0.77 5.46
C GLY A 378 -19.21 0.35 4.04
N PHE A 379 -17.95 0.52 3.69
CA PHE A 379 -17.40 0.05 2.40
C PHE A 379 -17.52 -1.46 2.26
N ILE A 380 -17.11 -2.24 3.26
CA ILE A 380 -17.20 -3.71 3.21
C ILE A 380 -18.64 -4.15 3.01
N VAL A 381 -19.59 -3.57 3.76
CA VAL A 381 -21.01 -3.89 3.63
C VAL A 381 -21.51 -3.53 2.23
N SER A 382 -21.25 -2.31 1.75
CA SER A 382 -21.74 -1.86 0.44
C SER A 382 -21.12 -2.65 -0.72
N ALA A 383 -19.84 -3.01 -0.64
CA ALA A 383 -19.14 -3.79 -1.67
C ALA A 383 -19.80 -5.16 -1.93
N TYR A 384 -20.41 -5.77 -0.92
CA TYR A 384 -21.11 -7.04 -1.07
C TYR A 384 -22.62 -6.89 -1.23
N MET A 385 -23.21 -5.83 -0.65
CA MET A 385 -24.63 -5.57 -0.79
C MET A 385 -25.01 -5.31 -2.26
N PHE A 386 -24.19 -4.52 -2.94
CA PHE A 386 -24.48 -4.05 -4.31
C PHE A 386 -23.85 -4.91 -5.41
N ARG A 387 -23.22 -6.02 -5.05
CA ARG A 387 -22.66 -6.96 -6.04
C ARG A 387 -23.73 -7.90 -6.57
N GLU A 388 -23.80 -8.05 -7.90
CA GLU A 388 -24.76 -8.92 -8.57
C GLU A 388 -24.43 -10.41 -8.40
N MET A 389 -23.15 -10.77 -8.28
CA MET A 389 -22.73 -12.16 -8.11
C MET A 389 -23.34 -12.82 -6.88
N GLU A 390 -23.42 -14.17 -6.90
CA GLU A 390 -23.85 -14.96 -5.75
C GLU A 390 -23.06 -14.54 -4.50
N ILE A 391 -23.82 -14.11 -3.48
CA ILE A 391 -23.25 -13.49 -2.29
C ILE A 391 -22.32 -14.43 -1.53
N ILE A 392 -22.70 -15.69 -1.35
CA ILE A 392 -21.91 -16.66 -0.57
C ILE A 392 -20.56 -16.95 -1.26
N TYR A 393 -20.58 -17.14 -2.58
CA TYR A 393 -19.38 -17.34 -3.37
C TYR A 393 -18.45 -16.12 -3.25
N SER A 394 -19.00 -14.92 -3.46
CA SER A 394 -18.27 -13.65 -3.33
C SER A 394 -17.61 -13.50 -1.95
N LEU A 395 -18.36 -13.74 -0.87
CA LEU A 395 -17.87 -13.63 0.50
C LEU A 395 -16.74 -14.62 0.79
N ARG A 396 -16.88 -15.87 0.33
CA ARG A 396 -15.86 -16.92 0.53
C ARG A 396 -14.55 -16.62 -0.19
N THR A 397 -14.63 -16.03 -1.38
CA THR A 397 -13.45 -15.83 -2.25
C THR A 397 -12.72 -14.51 -2.01
N THR A 398 -13.44 -13.46 -1.57
CA THR A 398 -12.86 -12.11 -1.53
C THR A 398 -12.86 -11.42 -0.16
N MET A 399 -13.75 -11.80 0.78
CA MET A 399 -13.89 -11.13 2.08
C MET A 399 -12.59 -11.16 2.90
N ASP A 400 -11.91 -12.30 2.96
CA ASP A 400 -10.62 -12.43 3.65
C ASP A 400 -9.57 -11.45 3.10
N ARG A 401 -9.55 -11.24 1.78
CA ARG A 401 -8.62 -10.32 1.12
C ARG A 401 -8.94 -8.86 1.42
N ILE A 402 -10.21 -8.48 1.42
CA ILE A 402 -10.64 -7.11 1.75
C ILE A 402 -10.33 -6.80 3.21
N ILE A 403 -10.64 -7.71 4.15
CA ILE A 403 -10.32 -7.53 5.57
C ILE A 403 -8.80 -7.44 5.79
N PHE A 404 -8.02 -8.29 5.12
CA PHE A 404 -6.56 -8.19 5.17
C PHE A 404 -6.07 -6.84 4.68
N THR A 405 -6.49 -6.39 3.51
CA THR A 405 -6.09 -5.10 2.93
C THR A 405 -6.45 -3.95 3.87
N SER A 406 -7.69 -3.94 4.35
CA SER A 406 -8.21 -2.95 5.28
C SER A 406 -7.44 -2.88 6.58
N SER A 407 -6.93 -4.02 7.07
CA SER A 407 -6.18 -4.08 8.33
C SER A 407 -4.89 -3.24 8.30
N GLY A 408 -4.35 -2.94 7.10
CA GLY A 408 -3.22 -2.01 6.94
C GLY A 408 -3.46 -0.61 7.53
N LEU A 409 -4.71 -0.13 7.53
CA LEU A 409 -5.11 1.14 8.16
C LEU A 409 -4.88 1.15 9.68
N TYR A 410 -4.84 -0.01 10.31
CA TYR A 410 -4.88 -0.11 11.77
C TYR A 410 -3.58 -0.60 12.40
N VAL A 411 -2.63 -1.13 11.62
CA VAL A 411 -1.34 -1.64 12.12
C VAL A 411 -0.62 -0.58 12.96
N PHE A 412 -0.46 0.64 12.44
CA PHE A 412 0.20 1.72 13.17
C PHE A 412 -0.60 2.15 14.41
N TYR A 413 -1.92 2.18 14.32
CA TYR A 413 -2.80 2.52 15.43
C TYR A 413 -2.59 1.57 16.63
N LEU A 414 -2.56 0.25 16.37
CA LEU A 414 -2.30 -0.76 17.39
C LEU A 414 -0.96 -0.55 18.10
N ILE A 415 0.10 -0.34 17.33
CA ILE A 415 1.44 -0.12 17.89
C ILE A 415 1.46 1.16 18.76
N ASN A 416 0.88 2.25 18.26
CA ASN A 416 0.83 3.51 18.98
C ASN A 416 0.01 3.39 20.30
N PHE A 417 -1.05 2.60 20.27
CA PHE A 417 -1.86 2.30 21.45
C PHE A 417 -1.07 1.52 22.50
N LEU A 418 -0.43 0.42 22.12
CA LEU A 418 0.36 -0.41 23.02
C LEU A 418 1.50 0.38 23.68
N LYS A 419 2.08 1.33 22.97
CA LYS A 419 3.10 2.24 23.52
C LYS A 419 2.57 3.25 24.53
N LYS A 420 1.46 3.93 24.20
CA LYS A 420 0.89 4.96 25.10
C LYS A 420 0.56 4.38 26.47
N LYS A 421 0.19 3.12 26.56
CA LYS A 421 -0.14 2.45 27.85
C LYS A 421 1.07 1.86 28.58
N ASN A 422 2.31 2.05 28.11
CA ASN A 422 3.53 1.50 28.73
C ASN A 422 3.50 -0.03 28.99
N TYR A 423 2.66 -0.78 28.26
CA TYR A 423 2.60 -2.23 28.41
C TYR A 423 3.96 -2.88 28.18
N PHE A 424 4.75 -2.38 27.22
CA PHE A 424 6.08 -2.91 26.95
C PHE A 424 7.12 -2.61 28.04
N ARG A 425 6.97 -1.53 28.83
CA ARG A 425 7.89 -1.24 29.92
C ARG A 425 7.68 -2.12 31.15
N ARG A 426 6.46 -2.65 31.38
CA ARG A 426 6.17 -3.45 32.57
C ARG A 426 6.51 -4.94 32.48
N TYR A 427 6.64 -5.49 31.25
CA TYR A 427 6.75 -6.93 31.05
C TYR A 427 8.01 -7.39 30.31
N ILE A 428 8.88 -6.48 29.85
CA ILE A 428 10.09 -6.82 29.09
C ILE A 428 11.37 -6.25 29.78
N LEU A 429 11.23 -5.55 30.86
CA LEU A 429 12.27 -5.18 31.82
C LEU A 429 12.02 -5.95 33.10
#